data_d51b13bc17168fd90a45aa5b2014e4a2
#
_entry.id   d51b13bc17168fd90a45aa5b2014e4a2
#
_cell.length_a   1.000
_cell.length_b   1.000
_cell.length_c   1.000
_cell.angle_alpha   90.00
_cell.angle_beta   90.00
_cell.angle_gamma   90.00
#
_symmetry.space_group_name_H-M   'P 1'
#
loop_
_entity.id
_entity.type
_entity.pdbx_description
1 polymer ?
#
loop_
_entity_poly.entity_id
_entity_poly.type
_entity_poly.pdbx_seq_one_letter_code
_entity_poly.pdbx_strand_id
1 'polypeptide(L)'
;MNKNDFISTNVSNIFNKKKHYVITFDDGYEELYQICHELLNVQNINCLIFLCPIFVTSKKKGYLSIPQIKELSQYKNIEFGSHSYSHKNLQQLTLKDLEFEILDSKKWLEDNLNLPIKTFAYPFGKYDDR
;
A
#
# COMPACT_ATOMS: atom_id res chain seq x y z
N MET A 1 25.99 -12.87 7.50
CA MET A 1 24.62 -13.27 7.14
C MET A 1 24.62 -13.68 5.68
N ASN A 2 24.22 -14.93 5.40
CA ASN A 2 24.20 -15.45 4.02
C ASN A 2 23.04 -14.78 3.26
N LYS A 3 23.27 -14.31 2.04
CA LYS A 3 22.25 -13.68 1.18
C LYS A 3 21.00 -14.57 0.92
N ASN A 4 21.08 -15.85 1.23
CA ASN A 4 20.02 -16.84 1.02
C ASN A 4 19.07 -17.02 2.23
N ASP A 5 19.27 -16.27 3.32
CA ASP A 5 18.47 -16.45 4.56
C ASP A 5 17.12 -15.72 4.54
N PHE A 6 16.89 -14.83 3.57
CA PHE A 6 15.67 -14.04 3.48
C PHE A 6 15.03 -14.18 2.09
N ILE A 7 13.72 -14.40 2.07
CA ILE A 7 12.93 -14.52 0.85
C ILE A 7 11.93 -13.35 0.81
N SER A 8 11.95 -12.58 -0.27
CA SER A 8 10.88 -11.62 -0.54
C SER A 8 9.57 -12.36 -0.74
N THR A 9 8.51 -11.94 -0.05
CA THR A 9 7.22 -12.65 -0.09
C THR A 9 6.05 -11.67 -0.02
N ASN A 10 4.90 -12.13 -0.45
CA ASN A 10 3.63 -11.42 -0.26
C ASN A 10 3.18 -11.55 1.20
N VAL A 11 2.39 -10.58 1.67
CA VAL A 11 1.90 -10.55 3.07
C VAL A 11 1.19 -11.85 3.47
N SER A 12 0.47 -12.47 2.55
CA SER A 12 -0.23 -13.75 2.79
C SER A 12 0.69 -14.94 3.15
N ASN A 13 1.98 -14.85 2.84
CA ASN A 13 2.95 -15.94 3.02
C ASN A 13 3.91 -15.74 4.21
N ILE A 14 3.76 -14.68 5.00
CA ILE A 14 4.66 -14.32 6.12
C ILE A 14 4.72 -15.41 7.21
N PHE A 15 3.67 -16.23 7.37
CA PHE A 15 3.55 -17.19 8.46
C PHE A 15 4.28 -18.52 8.24
N ASN A 16 5.05 -18.68 7.17
CA ASN A 16 5.87 -19.87 6.95
C ASN A 16 7.14 -19.85 7.81
N LYS A 17 7.72 -21.04 8.10
CA LYS A 17 8.89 -21.21 8.99
C LYS A 17 10.22 -20.60 8.49
N LYS A 18 10.28 -20.06 7.27
CA LYS A 18 11.46 -19.37 6.71
C LYS A 18 11.45 -17.91 7.11
N LYS A 19 12.61 -17.29 7.16
CA LYS A 19 12.73 -15.83 7.35
C LYS A 19 12.23 -15.13 6.09
N HIS A 20 11.20 -14.31 6.23
CA HIS A 20 10.60 -13.52 5.15
C HIS A 20 10.80 -12.04 5.42
N TYR A 21 10.80 -11.24 4.36
CA TYR A 21 10.68 -9.79 4.44
C TYR A 21 9.63 -9.33 3.41
N VAL A 22 8.99 -8.24 3.73
CA VAL A 22 8.09 -7.52 2.82
C VAL A 22 8.62 -6.10 2.72
N ILE A 23 8.75 -5.60 1.51
CA ILE A 23 9.06 -4.20 1.27
C ILE A 23 7.73 -3.47 1.19
N THR A 24 7.57 -2.42 2.00
CA THR A 24 6.38 -1.57 2.00
C THR A 24 6.75 -0.14 1.65
N PHE A 25 5.84 0.52 0.97
CA PHE A 25 5.92 1.94 0.66
C PHE A 25 4.61 2.60 1.05
N ASP A 26 4.68 3.70 1.78
CA ASP A 26 3.52 4.47 2.18
C ASP A 26 3.26 5.62 1.18
N ASP A 27 2.06 6.21 1.24
CA ASP A 27 1.58 7.38 0.51
C ASP A 27 1.43 7.24 -1.01
N GLY A 28 2.12 6.31 -1.66
CA GLY A 28 2.04 6.12 -3.11
C GLY A 28 2.70 7.26 -3.90
N TYR A 29 3.93 7.63 -3.54
CA TYR A 29 4.70 8.65 -4.26
C TYR A 29 4.97 8.27 -5.73
N GLU A 30 5.01 9.28 -6.61
CA GLU A 30 5.13 9.10 -8.08
C GLU A 30 6.43 8.38 -8.48
N GLU A 31 7.51 8.58 -7.73
CA GLU A 31 8.81 7.93 -7.98
C GLU A 31 8.71 6.39 -7.91
N LEU A 32 7.73 5.86 -7.19
CA LEU A 32 7.50 4.42 -7.13
C LEU A 32 7.14 3.81 -8.48
N TYR A 33 6.58 4.60 -9.41
CA TYR A 33 6.27 4.11 -10.73
C TYR A 33 7.52 3.60 -11.44
N GLN A 34 8.57 4.40 -11.48
CA GLN A 34 9.85 4.01 -12.09
C GLN A 34 10.55 2.90 -11.28
N ILE A 35 10.60 3.02 -9.96
CA ILE A 35 11.22 2.01 -9.09
C ILE A 35 10.56 0.64 -9.27
N CYS A 36 9.25 0.58 -9.37
CA CYS A 36 8.53 -0.67 -9.57
C CYS A 36 8.83 -1.29 -10.93
N HIS A 37 8.88 -0.50 -11.99
CA HIS A 37 9.19 -0.98 -13.34
C HIS A 37 10.64 -1.45 -13.48
N GLU A 38 11.59 -0.60 -13.11
CA GLU A 38 13.01 -0.80 -13.44
C GLU A 38 13.72 -1.72 -12.45
N LEU A 39 13.30 -1.71 -11.20
CA LEU A 39 14.00 -2.44 -10.14
C LEU A 39 13.19 -3.63 -9.62
N LEU A 40 12.03 -3.36 -9.05
CA LEU A 40 11.31 -4.40 -8.28
C LEU A 40 10.73 -5.48 -9.18
N ASN A 41 10.14 -5.11 -10.31
CA ASN A 41 9.59 -6.08 -11.24
C ASN A 41 10.68 -6.91 -11.93
N VAL A 42 11.75 -6.25 -12.42
CA VAL A 42 12.88 -6.92 -13.10
C VAL A 42 13.57 -7.94 -12.18
N GLN A 43 13.68 -7.62 -10.90
CA GLN A 43 14.30 -8.51 -9.90
C GLN A 43 13.31 -9.42 -9.19
N ASN A 44 12.04 -9.40 -9.58
CA ASN A 44 10.97 -10.17 -8.96
C ASN A 44 10.90 -9.98 -7.42
N ILE A 45 11.08 -8.75 -6.96
CA ILE A 45 11.00 -8.39 -5.54
C ILE A 45 9.55 -8.04 -5.20
N ASN A 46 8.97 -8.73 -4.21
CA ASN A 46 7.62 -8.44 -3.77
C ASN A 46 7.58 -7.14 -2.96
N CYS A 47 6.60 -6.29 -3.26
CA CYS A 47 6.35 -5.09 -2.48
C CYS A 47 4.85 -4.83 -2.31
N LEU A 48 4.52 -4.02 -1.30
CA LEU A 48 3.18 -3.56 -0.97
C LEU A 48 3.19 -2.04 -0.86
N ILE A 49 2.33 -1.38 -1.64
CA ILE A 49 2.20 0.07 -1.68
C ILE A 49 0.89 0.46 -1.00
N PHE A 50 0.96 1.24 0.08
CA PHE A 50 -0.20 1.76 0.78
C PHE A 50 -0.61 3.11 0.20
N LEU A 51 -1.88 3.23 -0.20
CA LEU A 51 -2.43 4.37 -0.93
C LEU A 51 -3.45 5.14 -0.08
N CYS A 52 -3.42 6.47 -0.18
CA CYS A 52 -4.47 7.35 0.32
C CYS A 52 -5.31 7.86 -0.85
N PRO A 53 -6.65 7.68 -0.86
CA PRO A 53 -7.53 8.24 -1.89
C PRO A 53 -7.31 9.73 -2.16
N ILE A 54 -7.12 10.53 -1.12
CA ILE A 54 -6.88 11.98 -1.27
C ILE A 54 -5.62 12.30 -2.09
N PHE A 55 -4.56 11.50 -1.96
CA PHE A 55 -3.32 11.71 -2.71
C PHE A 55 -3.47 11.27 -4.16
N VAL A 56 -4.13 10.13 -4.40
CA VAL A 56 -4.40 9.60 -5.74
C VAL A 56 -5.33 10.53 -6.54
N THR A 57 -6.30 11.16 -5.87
CA THR A 57 -7.24 12.10 -6.51
C THR A 57 -6.71 13.52 -6.60
N SER A 58 -5.74 13.86 -5.77
CA SER A 58 -5.17 15.20 -5.80
C SER A 58 -4.50 15.44 -7.15
N LYS A 59 -4.78 16.60 -7.75
CA LYS A 59 -4.04 17.05 -8.94
C LYS A 59 -2.63 17.54 -8.57
N LYS A 60 -2.18 17.32 -7.35
CA LYS A 60 -0.82 17.64 -6.91
C LYS A 60 0.15 16.68 -7.58
N LYS A 61 1.21 17.22 -8.18
CA LYS A 61 2.33 16.41 -8.65
C LYS A 61 2.98 15.68 -7.46
N GLY A 62 3.51 14.50 -7.71
CA GLY A 62 4.29 13.75 -6.73
C GLY A 62 3.63 12.50 -6.19
N TYR A 63 2.42 12.13 -6.66
CA TYR A 63 1.75 10.90 -6.30
C TYR A 63 1.34 10.08 -7.52
N LEU A 64 1.27 8.77 -7.36
CA LEU A 64 0.81 7.84 -8.40
C LEU A 64 -0.61 8.19 -8.85
N SER A 65 -0.79 8.28 -10.16
CA SER A 65 -2.09 8.42 -10.78
C SER A 65 -2.81 7.07 -10.91
N ILE A 66 -4.14 7.10 -11.07
CA ILE A 66 -4.95 5.89 -11.29
C ILE A 66 -4.42 5.05 -12.47
N PRO A 67 -4.09 5.61 -13.65
CA PRO A 67 -3.51 4.84 -14.74
C PRO A 67 -2.20 4.13 -14.37
N GLN A 68 -1.28 4.82 -13.68
CA GLN A 68 -0.02 4.24 -13.23
C GLN A 68 -0.24 3.09 -12.23
N ILE A 69 -1.15 3.27 -11.26
CA ILE A 69 -1.49 2.20 -10.31
C ILE A 69 -2.07 0.98 -11.03
N LYS A 70 -2.98 1.19 -11.98
CA LYS A 70 -3.57 0.10 -12.77
C LYS A 70 -2.53 -0.64 -13.62
N GLU A 71 -1.55 0.07 -14.15
CA GLU A 71 -0.45 -0.55 -14.87
C GLU A 71 0.44 -1.37 -13.93
N LEU A 72 0.87 -0.81 -12.80
CA LEU A 72 1.66 -1.51 -11.80
C LEU A 72 0.94 -2.75 -11.24
N SER A 73 -0.39 -2.71 -11.14
CA SER A 73 -1.18 -3.85 -10.65
C SER A 73 -1.17 -5.09 -11.55
N GLN A 74 -0.67 -4.97 -12.77
CA GLN A 74 -0.47 -6.11 -13.66
C GLN A 74 0.74 -6.97 -13.24
N TYR A 75 1.63 -6.43 -12.42
CA TYR A 75 2.78 -7.17 -11.90
C TYR A 75 2.39 -8.00 -10.68
N LYS A 76 2.65 -9.31 -10.74
CA LYS A 76 2.27 -10.26 -9.67
C LYS A 76 2.99 -10.04 -8.34
N ASN A 77 4.09 -9.34 -8.37
CA ASN A 77 4.93 -9.03 -7.21
C ASN A 77 4.63 -7.65 -6.60
N ILE A 78 3.64 -6.91 -7.12
CA ILE A 78 3.23 -5.60 -6.58
C ILE A 78 1.80 -5.69 -6.07
N GLU A 79 1.62 -5.44 -4.79
CA GLU A 79 0.31 -5.39 -4.13
C GLU A 79 -0.01 -3.97 -3.66
N PHE A 80 -1.30 -3.69 -3.49
CA PHE A 80 -1.78 -2.41 -2.98
C PHE A 80 -2.60 -2.59 -1.71
N GLY A 81 -2.44 -1.66 -0.78
CA GLY A 81 -3.18 -1.56 0.47
C GLY A 81 -3.73 -0.15 0.70
N SER A 82 -4.51 0.02 1.76
CA SER A 82 -5.03 1.32 2.18
C SER A 82 -4.13 1.95 3.25
N HIS A 83 -3.93 3.27 3.15
CA HIS A 83 -3.25 4.11 4.14
C HIS A 83 -4.17 5.20 4.70
N SER A 84 -5.43 4.86 5.04
CA SER A 84 -6.55 5.73 5.32
C SER A 84 -7.01 6.56 4.12
N TYR A 85 -8.11 7.30 4.28
CA TYR A 85 -8.66 8.12 3.19
C TYR A 85 -7.86 9.40 2.97
N SER A 86 -7.51 10.10 4.05
CA SER A 86 -6.92 11.45 4.02
C SER A 86 -5.63 11.60 4.84
N HIS A 87 -5.01 10.50 5.24
CA HIS A 87 -3.73 10.48 5.99
C HIS A 87 -3.79 11.25 7.32
N LYS A 88 -4.89 11.14 8.05
CA LYS A 88 -5.02 11.74 9.39
C LYS A 88 -4.48 10.84 10.50
N ASN A 89 -4.12 11.43 11.63
CA ASN A 89 -3.86 10.66 12.86
C ASN A 89 -5.18 10.07 13.38
N LEU A 90 -5.35 8.76 13.24
CA LEU A 90 -6.60 8.05 13.53
C LEU A 90 -6.97 8.08 15.02
N GLN A 91 -5.99 8.17 15.93
CA GLN A 91 -6.24 8.28 17.37
C GLN A 91 -7.01 9.55 17.77
N GLN A 92 -6.97 10.60 16.94
CA GLN A 92 -7.59 11.90 17.22
C GLN A 92 -9.00 12.03 16.65
N LEU A 93 -9.50 10.98 15.99
CA LEU A 93 -10.77 11.03 15.28
C LEU A 93 -11.92 10.52 16.15
N THR A 94 -13.15 10.98 15.83
CA THR A 94 -14.38 10.36 16.31
C THR A 94 -14.55 8.97 15.69
N LEU A 95 -15.38 8.11 16.27
CA LEU A 95 -15.69 6.79 15.69
C LEU A 95 -16.24 6.90 14.27
N LYS A 96 -17.10 7.87 14.01
CA LYS A 96 -17.66 8.11 12.68
C LYS A 96 -16.60 8.51 11.66
N ASP A 97 -15.69 9.40 12.03
CA ASP A 97 -14.59 9.82 11.15
C ASP A 97 -13.59 8.68 10.95
N LEU A 98 -13.40 7.85 11.98
CA LEU A 98 -12.54 6.66 11.90
C LEU A 98 -13.09 5.63 10.90
N GLU A 99 -14.41 5.37 10.94
CA GLU A 99 -15.08 4.51 9.96
C GLU A 99 -14.87 5.05 8.54
N PHE A 100 -15.06 6.35 8.31
CA PHE A 100 -14.81 6.98 7.01
C PHE A 100 -13.36 6.78 6.56
N GLU A 101 -12.39 7.06 7.43
CA GLU A 101 -10.97 6.93 7.08
C GLU A 101 -10.56 5.49 6.72
N ILE A 102 -11.17 4.49 7.33
CA ILE A 102 -10.84 3.08 7.13
C ILE A 102 -11.71 2.44 6.04
N LEU A 103 -13.04 2.47 6.21
CA LEU A 103 -13.95 1.73 5.33
C LEU A 103 -14.14 2.41 3.98
N ASP A 104 -14.32 3.74 3.98
CA ASP A 104 -14.49 4.46 2.72
C ASP A 104 -13.19 4.54 1.92
N SER A 105 -12.02 4.56 2.57
CA SER A 105 -10.75 4.46 1.86
C SER A 105 -10.62 3.13 1.11
N LYS A 106 -10.90 2.01 1.80
CA LYS A 106 -10.92 0.68 1.19
C LYS A 106 -11.88 0.63 0.02
N LYS A 107 -13.14 1.02 0.25
CA LYS A 107 -14.19 1.01 -0.76
C LYS A 107 -13.82 1.86 -1.97
N TRP A 108 -13.33 3.07 -1.74
CA TRP A 108 -12.93 3.97 -2.82
C TRP A 108 -11.81 3.37 -3.68
N LEU A 109 -10.78 2.80 -3.05
CA LEU A 109 -9.66 2.17 -3.75
C LEU A 109 -10.15 0.97 -4.57
N GLU A 110 -10.98 0.09 -4.01
CA GLU A 110 -11.53 -1.08 -4.70
C GLU A 110 -12.38 -0.66 -5.91
N ASP A 111 -13.26 0.32 -5.75
CA ASP A 111 -14.17 0.79 -6.80
C ASP A 111 -13.41 1.48 -7.97
N ASN A 112 -12.37 2.26 -7.68
CA ASN A 112 -11.66 3.04 -8.71
C ASN A 112 -10.51 2.26 -9.37
N LEU A 113 -9.88 1.36 -8.63
CA LEU A 113 -8.74 0.59 -9.13
C LEU A 113 -9.15 -0.77 -9.69
N ASN A 114 -10.33 -1.29 -9.31
CA ASN A 114 -10.79 -2.65 -9.59
C ASN A 114 -9.82 -3.72 -9.04
N LEU A 115 -9.33 -3.49 -7.82
CA LEU A 115 -8.36 -4.34 -7.12
C LEU A 115 -8.86 -4.66 -5.73
N PRO A 116 -8.65 -5.88 -5.19
CA PRO A 116 -8.97 -6.20 -3.82
C PRO A 116 -7.97 -5.51 -2.87
N ILE A 117 -8.47 -4.73 -1.91
CA ILE A 117 -7.67 -4.10 -0.86
C ILE A 117 -7.82 -4.92 0.44
N LYS A 118 -6.76 -5.63 0.82
CA LYS A 118 -6.76 -6.59 1.93
C LYS A 118 -5.88 -6.18 3.11
N THR A 119 -5.10 -5.12 2.96
CA THR A 119 -4.11 -4.67 3.93
C THR A 119 -4.31 -3.19 4.23
N PHE A 120 -3.98 -2.80 5.44
CA PHE A 120 -4.06 -1.43 5.92
C PHE A 120 -2.79 -1.05 6.68
N ALA A 121 -2.26 0.13 6.44
CA ALA A 121 -1.21 0.74 7.26
C ALA A 121 -1.77 1.96 7.99
N TYR A 122 -1.43 2.09 9.27
CA TYR A 122 -1.84 3.23 10.09
C TYR A 122 -0.96 4.44 9.81
N PRO A 123 -1.54 5.59 9.40
CA PRO A 123 -0.77 6.83 9.27
C PRO A 123 0.02 7.13 10.54
N PHE A 124 1.30 7.50 10.36
CA PHE A 124 2.24 7.76 11.47
C PHE A 124 2.49 6.57 12.40
N GLY A 125 2.05 5.35 12.05
CA GLY A 125 2.09 4.18 12.93
C GLY A 125 1.23 4.31 14.19
N LYS A 126 0.25 5.25 14.22
CA LYS A 126 -0.57 5.55 15.39
C LYS A 126 -1.91 4.82 15.34
N TYR A 127 -2.15 3.97 16.33
CA TYR A 127 -3.39 3.22 16.53
C TYR A 127 -3.75 3.13 18.00
N ASP A 128 -4.96 2.73 18.32
CA ASP A 128 -5.45 2.40 19.67
C ASP A 128 -6.44 1.22 19.58
N ASP A 129 -7.06 0.86 20.69
CA ASP A 129 -7.90 -0.34 20.83
C ASP A 129 -9.37 -0.15 20.36
N ARG A 130 -9.68 0.95 19.69
CA ARG A 130 -11.04 1.22 19.17
C ARG A 130 -11.38 0.45 17.91
#